data_c0489adf411c542a0687635be0f271c8
#
_entry.id   c0489adf411c542a0687635be0f271c8
#
_cell.length_a   1.000
_cell.length_b   1.000
_cell.length_c   1.000
_cell.angle_alpha   90.00
_cell.angle_beta   90.00
_cell.angle_gamma   90.00
#
_symmetry.space_group_name_H-M   'P 1'
#
loop_
_entity.id
_entity.type
_entity.pdbx_description
1 polymer ?
#
loop_
_entity_poly.entity_id
_entity_poly.type
_entity_poly.pdbx_seq_one_letter_code
_entity_poly.pdbx_strand_id
1 'polypeptide(L)'
;MIKAKVVLTAWDRTLETRDFSHLSVFLSDDFQFEDTTGEIGDLANTESWCVAGEIRISNFNTIRENDHYIVATHDVEQDGKPHSNVMVYAEKTNGKFTYWKIQRAFKV
;
A
#
# COMPACT_ATOMS: atom_id res chain seq x y z
N MET A 1 3.70 0.66 -17.42
CA MET A 1 3.54 1.43 -16.15
C MET A 1 2.52 0.75 -15.25
N ILE A 2 2.87 0.54 -13.99
CA ILE A 2 1.92 0.01 -13.00
C ILE A 2 1.08 1.17 -12.48
N LYS A 3 -0.24 1.10 -12.67
CA LYS A 3 -1.15 2.15 -12.20
C LYS A 3 -1.45 2.00 -10.72
N ALA A 4 -1.75 3.12 -10.06
CA ALA A 4 -2.08 3.13 -8.64
C ALA A 4 -3.22 2.16 -8.31
N LYS A 5 -4.30 2.16 -9.09
CA LYS A 5 -5.44 1.26 -8.85
C LYS A 5 -5.06 -0.22 -8.95
N VAL A 6 -4.14 -0.56 -9.81
CA VAL A 6 -3.70 -1.96 -9.98
C VAL A 6 -2.96 -2.43 -8.73
N VAL A 7 -1.98 -1.66 -8.26
CA VAL A 7 -1.20 -2.05 -7.08
C VAL A 7 -2.03 -1.97 -5.80
N LEU A 8 -2.92 -0.99 -5.68
CA LEU A 8 -3.78 -0.88 -4.49
C LEU A 8 -4.81 -2.01 -4.45
N THR A 9 -5.35 -2.43 -5.59
CA THR A 9 -6.22 -3.60 -5.68
C THR A 9 -5.47 -4.86 -5.27
N ALA A 10 -4.23 -5.01 -5.72
CA ALA A 10 -3.37 -6.14 -5.34
C ALA A 10 -3.08 -6.13 -3.84
N TRP A 11 -2.88 -4.94 -3.26
CA TRP A 11 -2.67 -4.78 -1.82
C TRP A 11 -3.89 -5.25 -1.03
N ASP A 12 -5.08 -4.80 -1.41
CA ASP A 12 -6.31 -5.22 -0.74
C ASP A 12 -6.56 -6.72 -0.90
N ARG A 13 -6.24 -7.26 -2.07
CA ARG A 13 -6.35 -8.69 -2.31
C ARG A 13 -5.47 -9.49 -1.36
N THR A 14 -4.24 -9.01 -1.14
CA THR A 14 -3.32 -9.62 -0.17
C THR A 14 -3.90 -9.56 1.24
N LEU A 15 -4.46 -8.43 1.63
CA LEU A 15 -5.10 -8.27 2.95
C LEU A 15 -6.27 -9.23 3.12
N GLU A 16 -7.07 -9.42 2.07
CA GLU A 16 -8.23 -10.32 2.07
C GLU A 16 -7.83 -11.79 2.17
N THR A 17 -6.91 -12.21 1.29
CA THR A 17 -6.56 -13.62 1.12
C THR A 17 -5.41 -14.06 2.01
N ARG A 18 -4.63 -13.11 2.54
CA ARG A 18 -3.39 -13.35 3.29
C ARG A 18 -2.31 -14.03 2.43
N ASP A 19 -2.42 -13.89 1.12
CA ASP A 19 -1.44 -14.39 0.14
C ASP A 19 -0.66 -13.22 -0.43
N PHE A 20 0.58 -13.06 0.04
CA PHE A 20 1.42 -11.93 -0.34
C PHE A 20 1.82 -11.94 -1.82
N SER A 21 1.67 -13.07 -2.52
CA SER A 21 2.04 -13.16 -3.92
C SER A 21 1.25 -12.21 -4.83
N HIS A 22 0.03 -11.83 -4.42
CA HIS A 22 -0.76 -10.84 -5.17
C HIS A 22 -0.06 -9.48 -5.25
N LEU A 23 0.62 -9.06 -4.18
CA LEU A 23 1.29 -7.77 -4.10
C LEU A 23 2.78 -7.86 -4.45
N SER A 24 3.46 -8.94 -4.04
CA SER A 24 4.92 -9.04 -4.12
C SER A 24 5.46 -8.93 -5.54
N VAL A 25 4.66 -9.30 -6.54
CA VAL A 25 5.07 -9.20 -7.95
C VAL A 25 5.30 -7.74 -8.40
N PHE A 26 4.75 -6.79 -7.66
CA PHE A 26 4.89 -5.36 -7.94
C PHE A 26 5.99 -4.70 -7.10
N LEU A 27 6.58 -5.41 -6.13
CA LEU A 27 7.55 -4.84 -5.18
C LEU A 27 8.95 -5.36 -5.48
N SER A 28 9.95 -4.48 -5.33
CA SER A 28 11.35 -4.86 -5.49
C SER A 28 11.87 -5.58 -4.25
N ASP A 29 12.98 -6.30 -4.39
CA ASP A 29 13.60 -7.02 -3.27
C ASP A 29 14.09 -6.07 -2.17
N ASP A 30 14.43 -4.84 -2.54
CA ASP A 30 14.90 -3.79 -1.61
C ASP A 30 13.79 -2.81 -1.21
N PHE A 31 12.55 -3.22 -1.36
CA PHE A 31 11.38 -2.40 -1.05
C PHE A 31 11.41 -1.88 0.39
N GLN A 32 11.05 -0.61 0.57
CA GLN A 32 10.92 0.02 1.88
C GLN A 32 9.53 0.65 2.04
N PHE A 33 8.92 0.41 3.18
CA PHE A 33 7.65 1.00 3.57
C PHE A 33 7.89 1.95 4.75
N GLU A 34 7.50 3.21 4.59
CA GLU A 34 7.60 4.20 5.65
C GLU A 34 6.20 4.58 6.13
N ASP A 35 5.93 4.39 7.43
CA ASP A 35 4.62 4.70 7.99
C ASP A 35 4.50 6.17 8.39
N THR A 36 3.34 6.53 8.95
CA THR A 36 3.03 7.90 9.35
C THR A 36 4.00 8.46 10.39
N THR A 37 4.59 7.60 11.22
CA THR A 37 5.54 8.01 12.26
C THR A 37 6.97 8.15 11.74
N GLY A 38 7.21 7.75 10.49
CA GLY A 38 8.54 7.74 9.90
C GLY A 38 9.30 6.43 10.12
N GLU A 39 8.67 5.45 10.75
CA GLU A 39 9.27 4.12 10.92
C GLU A 39 9.32 3.41 9.57
N ILE A 40 10.47 2.80 9.26
CA ILE A 40 10.71 2.12 7.98
C ILE A 40 10.77 0.62 8.19
N GLY A 41 10.01 -0.11 7.37
CA GLY A 41 10.05 -1.56 7.29
C GLY A 41 10.53 -2.02 5.92
N ASP A 42 11.10 -3.22 5.87
CA ASP A 42 11.54 -3.85 4.63
C ASP A 42 10.44 -4.72 4.03
N LEU A 43 10.78 -5.48 2.98
CA LEU A 43 9.82 -6.35 2.29
C LEU A 43 9.25 -7.42 3.25
N ALA A 44 10.08 -8.02 4.09
CA ALA A 44 9.65 -9.04 5.04
C ALA A 44 8.69 -8.48 6.10
N ASN A 45 8.96 -7.27 6.61
CA ASN A 45 8.05 -6.58 7.52
C ASN A 45 6.71 -6.30 6.85
N THR A 46 6.74 -5.83 5.60
CA THR A 46 5.54 -5.54 4.83
C THR A 46 4.69 -6.78 4.64
N GLU A 47 5.31 -7.90 4.30
CA GLU A 47 4.63 -9.18 4.18
C GLU A 47 3.93 -9.56 5.49
N SER A 48 4.65 -9.49 6.61
CA SER A 48 4.09 -9.84 7.92
C SER A 48 2.85 -9.02 8.26
N TRP A 49 2.90 -7.71 8.00
CA TRP A 49 1.74 -6.83 8.27
C TRP A 49 0.56 -7.17 7.37
N CYS A 50 0.81 -7.43 6.08
CA CYS A 50 -0.25 -7.70 5.12
C CYS A 50 -0.95 -9.02 5.40
N VAL A 51 -0.19 -10.08 5.72
CA VAL A 51 -0.79 -11.39 5.95
C VAL A 51 -1.45 -11.53 7.33
N ALA A 52 -1.23 -10.57 8.23
CA ALA A 52 -1.97 -10.51 9.49
C ALA A 52 -3.47 -10.30 9.27
N GLY A 53 -3.84 -9.64 8.16
CA GLY A 53 -5.23 -9.56 7.71
C GLY A 53 -6.17 -8.79 8.63
N GLU A 54 -5.64 -7.78 9.33
CA GLU A 54 -6.42 -7.03 10.32
C GLU A 54 -7.25 -5.91 9.71
N ILE A 55 -6.86 -5.44 8.51
CA ILE A 55 -7.51 -4.30 7.86
C ILE A 55 -7.83 -4.62 6.41
N ARG A 56 -8.69 -3.79 5.82
CA ARG A 56 -8.99 -3.79 4.38
C ARG A 56 -8.85 -2.35 3.88
N ILE A 57 -8.55 -2.19 2.61
CA ILE A 57 -8.47 -0.88 1.96
C ILE A 57 -9.48 -0.79 0.83
N SER A 58 -9.98 0.43 0.58
CA SER A 58 -11.04 0.68 -0.40
C SER A 58 -11.02 2.12 -0.87
N ASN A 59 -11.91 2.44 -1.81
CA ASN A 59 -12.09 3.81 -2.33
C ASN A 59 -10.79 4.42 -2.85
N PHE A 60 -10.13 3.70 -3.77
CA PHE A 60 -8.86 4.12 -4.36
C PHE A 60 -9.07 5.34 -5.26
N ASN A 61 -8.34 6.41 -4.99
CA ASN A 61 -8.38 7.63 -5.77
C ASN A 61 -6.97 8.03 -6.18
N THR A 62 -6.69 8.00 -7.48
CA THR A 62 -5.40 8.39 -8.02
C THR A 62 -5.34 9.90 -8.17
N ILE A 63 -4.34 10.55 -7.56
CA ILE A 63 -4.10 11.98 -7.69
C ILE A 63 -3.13 12.24 -8.83
N ARG A 64 -2.02 11.53 -8.87
CA ARG A 64 -1.01 11.60 -9.93
C ARG A 64 -0.36 10.22 -10.11
N GLU A 65 0.00 9.90 -11.33
CA GLU A 65 0.80 8.70 -11.63
C GLU A 65 1.59 8.86 -12.90
N ASN A 66 2.79 8.28 -12.92
CA ASN A 66 3.63 8.19 -14.12
C ASN A 66 4.58 7.00 -13.97
N ASP A 67 5.62 6.91 -14.81
CA ASP A 67 6.57 5.79 -14.77
C ASP A 67 7.44 5.78 -13.51
N HIS A 68 7.52 6.88 -12.78
CA HIS A 68 8.45 7.06 -11.65
C HIS A 68 7.77 7.01 -10.29
N TYR A 69 6.49 7.41 -10.19
CA TYR A 69 5.79 7.46 -8.91
C TYR A 69 4.27 7.40 -9.06
N ILE A 70 3.61 7.15 -7.94
CA ILE A 70 2.17 7.34 -7.80
C ILE A 70 1.90 8.20 -6.57
N VAL A 71 0.81 8.98 -6.63
CA VAL A 71 0.21 9.65 -5.47
C VAL A 71 -1.27 9.30 -5.48
N ALA A 72 -1.75 8.74 -4.40
CA ALA A 72 -3.14 8.27 -4.32
C ALA A 72 -3.65 8.35 -2.89
N THR A 73 -4.97 8.25 -2.75
CA THR A 73 -5.61 8.12 -1.44
C THR A 73 -6.47 6.87 -1.41
N HIS A 74 -6.70 6.35 -0.23
CA HIS A 74 -7.65 5.27 -0.01
C HIS A 74 -8.17 5.30 1.41
N ASP A 75 -9.31 4.65 1.62
CA ASP A 75 -9.85 4.43 2.95
C ASP A 75 -9.28 3.15 3.54
N VAL A 76 -9.26 3.08 4.87
CA VAL A 76 -8.92 1.89 5.63
C VAL A 76 -10.10 1.52 6.50
N GLU A 77 -10.48 0.25 6.48
CA GLU A 77 -11.49 -0.32 7.35
C GLU A 77 -10.85 -1.33 8.29
N GLN A 78 -11.34 -1.37 9.53
CA GLN A 78 -10.94 -2.36 10.51
C GLN A 78 -12.20 -2.95 11.13
N ASP A 79 -12.30 -4.29 11.12
CA ASP A 79 -13.49 -5.01 11.60
C ASP A 79 -14.79 -4.53 10.92
N GLY A 80 -14.69 -4.21 9.62
CA GLY A 80 -15.83 -3.76 8.83
C GLY A 80 -16.26 -2.32 9.10
N LYS A 81 -15.50 -1.56 9.89
CA LYS A 81 -15.82 -0.17 10.26
C LYS A 81 -14.81 0.80 9.69
N PRO A 82 -15.24 2.01 9.27
CA PRO A 82 -14.30 3.04 8.85
C PRO A 82 -13.29 3.34 9.95
N HIS A 83 -12.01 3.33 9.60
CA HIS A 83 -10.92 3.51 10.54
C HIS A 83 -10.10 4.77 10.25
N SER A 84 -9.66 4.92 8.99
CA SER A 84 -8.79 6.03 8.61
C SER A 84 -8.84 6.26 7.12
N ASN A 85 -8.27 7.40 6.70
CA ASN A 85 -7.96 7.69 5.29
C ASN A 85 -6.45 7.82 5.16
N VAL A 86 -5.90 7.30 4.08
CA VAL A 86 -4.45 7.25 3.87
C VAL A 86 -4.12 7.94 2.55
N MET A 87 -3.08 8.80 2.59
CA MET A 87 -2.43 9.30 1.40
C MET A 87 -1.14 8.52 1.18
N VAL A 88 -0.95 8.06 -0.05
CA VAL A 88 0.20 7.27 -0.46
C VAL A 88 1.05 8.06 -1.44
N TYR A 89 2.36 8.07 -1.21
CA TYR A 89 3.37 8.42 -2.20
C TYR A 89 4.28 7.21 -2.37
N ALA A 90 4.46 6.74 -3.60
CA ALA A 90 5.30 5.58 -3.85
C ALA A 90 6.16 5.77 -5.09
N GLU A 91 7.38 5.28 -5.05
CA GLU A 91 8.37 5.39 -6.12
C GLU A 91 8.60 4.05 -6.79
N LYS A 92 8.81 4.11 -8.11
CA LYS A 92 9.06 2.94 -8.96
C LYS A 92 10.43 3.05 -9.61
N THR A 93 11.11 1.91 -9.69
CA THR A 93 12.35 1.76 -10.45
C THR A 93 12.29 0.45 -11.21
N ASN A 94 12.57 0.51 -12.52
CA ASN A 94 12.54 -0.68 -13.40
C ASN A 94 11.22 -1.45 -13.31
N GLY A 95 10.09 -0.72 -13.25
CA GLY A 95 8.77 -1.30 -13.26
C GLY A 95 8.30 -1.93 -11.96
N LYS A 96 9.05 -1.73 -10.86
CA LYS A 96 8.64 -2.22 -9.53
C LYS A 96 8.70 -1.10 -8.51
N PHE A 97 7.85 -1.19 -7.49
CA PHE A 97 7.86 -0.23 -6.39
C PHE A 97 9.05 -0.52 -5.47
N THR A 98 9.83 0.53 -5.19
CA THR A 98 11.01 0.46 -4.31
C THR A 98 10.77 1.17 -2.98
N TYR A 99 9.79 2.08 -2.93
CA TYR A 99 9.52 2.90 -1.75
C TYR A 99 8.04 3.24 -1.68
N TRP A 100 7.49 3.19 -0.47
CA TRP A 100 6.07 3.45 -0.23
C TRP A 100 5.94 4.25 1.07
N LYS A 101 5.38 5.45 0.98
CA LYS A 101 5.20 6.33 2.12
C LYS A 101 3.71 6.58 2.33
N ILE A 102 3.24 6.45 3.56
CA ILE A 102 1.86 6.78 3.89
C ILE A 102 1.77 7.90 4.92
N GLN A 103 0.67 8.66 4.82
CA GLN A 103 0.21 9.58 5.85
C GLN A 103 -1.24 9.21 6.15
N ARG A 104 -1.53 8.98 7.40
CA ARG A 104 -2.82 8.46 7.86
C ARG A 104 -3.56 9.50 8.69
N ALA A 105 -4.84 9.73 8.35
CA ALA A 105 -5.75 10.55 9.13
C ALA A 105 -6.85 9.65 9.69
N PHE A 106 -6.95 9.54 11.00
CA PHE A 106 -7.94 8.71 11.65
C PHE A 106 -9.31 9.35 11.58
N LYS A 107 -10.34 8.51 11.41
CA LYS A 107 -11.73 8.95 11.50
C LYS A 107 -12.10 9.20 12.96
N VAL A 108 -12.84 10.28 13.21
CA VAL A 108 -13.37 10.59 14.54
C VAL A 108 -14.85 10.27 14.65
#